data_a78ade5d106ab64ceb13c9f792ff9259
#
_entry.id   a78ade5d106ab64ceb13c9f792ff9259
#
_cell.length_a   1.000
_cell.length_b   1.000
_cell.length_c   1.000
_cell.angle_alpha   90.00
_cell.angle_beta   90.00
_cell.angle_gamma   90.00
#
_symmetry.space_group_name_H-M   'P 1'
#
loop_
_entity.id
_entity.type
_entity.pdbx_description
1 polymer ?
#
loop_
_entity_poly.entity_id
_entity_poly.type
_entity_poly.pdbx_seq_one_letter_code
_entity_poly.pdbx_strand_id
1 'polypeptide(L)'
;MARSQARVVTDRPHRYAKQLASHLGRKVETNWDDETGLGSLTFSAGTGAMTATSGALLLVVEGDAEHLDRLEDVVGRHLVRFGVKDELVVEWHRADGTRGSVQRNEEQAPADQPQS
;
A
#
# COMPACT_ATOMS: atom_id res chain seq x y z
N MET A 1 -17.73 7.72 4.59
CA MET A 1 -16.47 7.38 3.95
C MET A 1 -15.93 6.08 4.46
N ALA A 2 -15.47 5.24 3.58
CA ALA A 2 -14.89 3.96 3.98
C ALA A 2 -13.38 4.10 4.17
N ARG A 3 -12.81 3.25 5.00
CA ARG A 3 -11.40 3.31 5.34
C ARG A 3 -10.82 1.91 5.42
N SER A 4 -9.59 1.76 4.92
CA SER A 4 -8.87 0.50 5.00
C SER A 4 -7.43 0.77 5.39
N GLN A 5 -6.81 -0.16 6.10
CA GLN A 5 -5.43 0.03 6.53
C GLN A 5 -4.68 -1.28 6.42
N ALA A 6 -3.36 -1.15 6.26
CA ALA A 6 -2.48 -2.29 6.16
C ALA A 6 -1.18 -1.99 6.89
N ARG A 7 -0.60 -3.02 7.48
CA ARG A 7 0.71 -2.91 8.11
C ARG A 7 1.65 -3.84 7.36
N VAL A 8 2.63 -3.24 6.69
CA VAL A 8 3.56 -3.98 5.85
C VAL A 8 4.88 -4.11 6.58
N VAL A 9 5.22 -5.32 6.98
CA VAL A 9 6.46 -5.57 7.71
C VAL A 9 7.64 -5.43 6.77
N THR A 10 8.59 -4.56 7.10
CA THR A 10 9.78 -4.36 6.29
C THR A 10 10.84 -3.64 7.13
N ASP A 11 12.10 -3.94 6.85
CA ASP A 11 13.22 -3.25 7.48
C ASP A 11 13.46 -1.88 6.88
N ARG A 12 12.77 -1.55 5.78
CA ARG A 12 13.05 -0.33 5.03
C ARG A 12 11.79 0.48 4.77
N PRO A 13 11.03 0.80 5.82
CA PRO A 13 9.75 1.47 5.60
C PRO A 13 9.88 2.85 4.97
N HIS A 14 10.91 3.63 5.34
CA HIS A 14 11.14 4.95 4.76
C HIS A 14 11.42 4.85 3.27
N ARG A 15 12.25 3.89 2.91
CA ARG A 15 12.64 3.73 1.52
C ARG A 15 11.45 3.38 0.63
N TYR A 16 10.63 2.44 1.10
CA TYR A 16 9.47 2.02 0.31
C TYR A 16 8.41 3.11 0.23
N ALA A 17 8.19 3.84 1.32
CA ALA A 17 7.22 4.93 1.30
C ALA A 17 7.65 6.03 0.34
N LYS A 18 8.92 6.40 0.39
CA LYS A 18 9.45 7.43 -0.49
C LYS A 18 9.36 7.00 -1.95
N GLN A 19 9.67 5.73 -2.21
CA GLN A 19 9.62 5.21 -3.57
C GLN A 19 8.18 5.18 -4.09
N LEU A 20 7.25 4.80 -3.23
CA LEU A 20 5.84 4.75 -3.59
C LEU A 20 5.32 6.16 -3.90
N ALA A 21 5.64 7.13 -3.05
CA ALA A 21 5.23 8.51 -3.28
C ALA A 21 5.83 9.04 -4.58
N SER A 22 7.10 8.78 -4.83
CA SER A 22 7.77 9.24 -6.03
C SER A 22 7.15 8.63 -7.28
N HIS A 23 6.87 7.34 -7.24
CA HIS A 23 6.32 6.65 -8.40
C HIS A 23 4.90 7.11 -8.68
N LEU A 24 4.05 7.15 -7.66
CA LEU A 24 2.66 7.56 -7.85
C LEU A 24 2.54 9.06 -8.12
N GLY A 25 3.56 9.84 -7.72
CA GLY A 25 3.57 11.28 -7.97
C GLY A 25 3.57 11.66 -9.42
N ARG A 26 3.80 10.71 -10.31
CA ARG A 26 3.71 10.96 -11.74
C ARG A 26 2.28 11.10 -12.22
N LYS A 27 1.31 10.58 -11.46
CA LYS A 27 -0.08 10.55 -11.86
C LYS A 27 -1.01 11.19 -10.85
N VAL A 28 -0.61 11.22 -9.58
CA VAL A 28 -1.46 11.76 -8.53
C VAL A 28 -0.61 12.66 -7.64
N GLU A 29 -1.27 13.47 -6.85
CA GLU A 29 -0.57 14.37 -5.94
C GLU A 29 -0.05 13.55 -4.74
N THR A 30 1.24 13.68 -4.46
CA THR A 30 1.86 12.95 -3.34
C THR A 30 2.70 13.88 -2.51
N ASN A 31 2.95 13.46 -1.27
CA ASN A 31 3.77 14.21 -0.34
C ASN A 31 4.51 13.20 0.54
N TRP A 32 5.79 13.46 0.80
CA TRP A 32 6.60 12.58 1.65
C TRP A 32 7.57 13.42 2.44
N ASP A 33 7.63 13.19 3.76
CA ASP A 33 8.54 13.88 4.67
C ASP A 33 9.46 12.85 5.33
N ASP A 34 10.74 12.87 4.97
CA ASP A 34 11.73 11.94 5.52
C ASP A 34 11.92 12.11 7.02
N GLU A 35 11.76 13.32 7.51
CA GLU A 35 12.03 13.57 8.93
C GLU A 35 10.96 12.99 9.83
N THR A 36 9.70 13.14 9.43
CA THR A 36 8.59 12.65 10.23
C THR A 36 8.21 11.22 9.88
N GLY A 37 8.60 10.75 8.69
CA GLY A 37 8.17 9.44 8.23
C GLY A 37 6.71 9.40 7.81
N LEU A 38 6.14 10.56 7.45
CA LEU A 38 4.74 10.66 7.08
C LEU A 38 4.60 11.06 5.63
N GLY A 39 3.61 10.50 4.96
CA GLY A 39 3.33 10.84 3.58
C GLY A 39 1.85 10.79 3.28
N SER A 40 1.46 11.36 2.15
CA SER A 40 0.07 11.37 1.72
C SER A 40 -0.01 11.17 0.22
N LEU A 41 -1.14 10.63 -0.20
CA LEU A 41 -1.48 10.38 -1.60
C LEU A 41 -2.88 10.90 -1.83
N THR A 42 -3.08 11.63 -2.93
CA THR A 42 -4.39 12.20 -3.24
C THR A 42 -4.84 11.66 -4.60
N PHE A 43 -5.84 10.78 -4.57
CA PHE A 43 -6.41 10.18 -5.77
C PHE A 43 -7.76 10.82 -6.07
N SER A 44 -8.23 10.66 -7.30
CA SER A 44 -9.58 11.13 -7.63
C SER A 44 -10.63 10.35 -6.85
N ALA A 45 -10.35 9.10 -6.51
CA ALA A 45 -11.30 8.23 -5.79
C ALA A 45 -11.18 8.33 -4.28
N GLY A 46 -10.16 9.01 -3.75
CA GLY A 46 -9.98 9.12 -2.32
C GLY A 46 -8.57 9.52 -1.96
N THR A 47 -8.18 9.26 -0.72
CA THR A 47 -6.86 9.64 -0.24
C THR A 47 -6.14 8.46 0.39
N GLY A 48 -4.82 8.59 0.50
CA GLY A 48 -3.99 7.61 1.17
C GLY A 48 -3.01 8.29 2.10
N ALA A 49 -2.56 7.56 3.10
CA ALA A 49 -1.54 8.03 4.03
C ALA A 49 -0.53 6.93 4.26
N MET A 50 0.72 7.34 4.47
CA MET A 50 1.83 6.42 4.72
C MET A 50 2.52 6.86 5.99
N THR A 51 2.85 5.90 6.86
CA THR A 51 3.59 6.18 8.08
C THR A 51 4.69 5.13 8.23
N ALA A 52 5.93 5.58 8.22
CA ALA A 52 7.07 4.69 8.41
C ALA A 52 7.32 4.53 9.91
N THR A 53 7.30 3.30 10.38
CA THR A 53 7.59 3.00 11.78
C THR A 53 8.79 2.07 11.85
N SER A 54 9.18 1.72 13.07
CA SER A 54 10.27 0.78 13.25
C SER A 54 9.80 -0.61 12.83
N GLY A 55 10.31 -1.07 11.70
CA GLY A 55 10.01 -2.43 11.22
C GLY A 55 8.73 -2.57 10.41
N ALA A 56 8.04 -1.47 10.08
CA ALA A 56 6.82 -1.59 9.28
C ALA A 56 6.48 -0.29 8.58
N LEU A 57 5.76 -0.41 7.49
CA LEU A 57 5.15 0.72 6.80
C LEU A 57 3.64 0.60 6.95
N LEU A 58 3.04 1.62 7.54
CA LEU A 58 1.59 1.65 7.74
C LEU A 58 0.94 2.39 6.58
N LEU A 59 -0.11 1.81 6.03
CA LEU A 59 -0.83 2.38 4.90
C LEU A 59 -2.29 2.52 5.28
N VAL A 60 -2.88 3.66 4.92
CA VAL A 60 -4.30 3.91 5.13
C VAL A 60 -4.87 4.49 3.85
N VAL A 61 -6.01 3.99 3.40
CA VAL A 61 -6.73 4.59 2.29
C VAL A 61 -8.15 4.89 2.72
N GLU A 62 -8.70 5.99 2.21
CA GLU A 62 -10.06 6.43 2.53
C GLU A 62 -10.75 6.90 1.26
N GLY A 63 -12.01 6.54 1.12
CA GLY A 63 -12.81 6.95 -0.03
C GLY A 63 -14.19 6.33 0.06
N ASP A 64 -14.95 6.43 -1.02
CA ASP A 64 -16.24 5.78 -1.08
C ASP A 64 -16.05 4.27 -1.04
N ALA A 65 -16.99 3.58 -0.39
CA ALA A 65 -16.87 2.13 -0.23
C ALA A 65 -16.70 1.42 -1.59
N GLU A 66 -17.35 1.93 -2.61
CA GLU A 66 -17.29 1.29 -3.93
C GLU A 66 -15.92 1.45 -4.60
N HIS A 67 -15.09 2.38 -4.12
CA HIS A 67 -13.76 2.61 -4.69
C HIS A 67 -12.65 2.05 -3.81
N LEU A 68 -13.00 1.50 -2.67
CA LEU A 68 -11.99 1.07 -1.70
C LEU A 68 -11.10 -0.03 -2.25
N ASP A 69 -11.68 -0.99 -2.99
CA ASP A 69 -10.91 -2.05 -3.63
C ASP A 69 -9.84 -1.49 -4.54
N ARG A 70 -10.20 -0.49 -5.32
CA ARG A 70 -9.27 0.12 -6.26
C ARG A 70 -8.14 0.83 -5.54
N LEU A 71 -8.46 1.57 -4.48
CA LEU A 71 -7.44 2.28 -3.71
C LEU A 71 -6.47 1.29 -3.08
N GLU A 72 -6.98 0.23 -2.49
CA GLU A 72 -6.13 -0.81 -1.90
C GLU A 72 -5.22 -1.41 -2.95
N ASP A 73 -5.77 -1.72 -4.11
CA ASP A 73 -5.01 -2.37 -5.16
C ASP A 73 -3.91 -1.48 -5.74
N VAL A 74 -4.22 -0.21 -5.99
CA VAL A 74 -3.24 0.71 -6.55
C VAL A 74 -2.04 0.85 -5.62
N VAL A 75 -2.31 1.10 -4.34
CA VAL A 75 -1.23 1.30 -3.38
C VAL A 75 -0.46 0.00 -3.15
N GLY A 76 -1.19 -1.08 -2.89
CA GLY A 76 -0.56 -2.35 -2.54
C GLY A 76 0.21 -2.97 -3.70
N ARG A 77 -0.36 -2.93 -4.89
CA ARG A 77 0.29 -3.53 -6.05
C ARG A 77 1.61 -2.85 -6.39
N HIS A 78 1.63 -1.52 -6.35
CA HIS A 78 2.86 -0.80 -6.63
C HIS A 78 3.92 -1.11 -5.56
N LEU A 79 3.50 -1.18 -4.31
CA LEU A 79 4.44 -1.43 -3.23
C LEU A 79 5.07 -2.82 -3.34
N VAL A 80 4.28 -3.86 -3.59
CA VAL A 80 4.83 -5.21 -3.68
C VAL A 80 5.73 -5.35 -4.89
N ARG A 81 5.49 -4.57 -5.93
CA ARG A 81 6.34 -4.59 -7.11
C ARG A 81 7.74 -4.05 -6.80
N PHE A 82 7.81 -2.99 -5.99
CA PHE A 82 9.10 -2.46 -5.55
C PHE A 82 9.82 -3.41 -4.63
N GLY A 83 9.07 -4.13 -3.79
CA GLY A 83 9.61 -4.96 -2.74
C GLY A 83 9.70 -6.44 -3.10
N VAL A 84 9.92 -6.77 -4.36
CA VAL A 84 9.99 -8.17 -4.79
C VAL A 84 11.03 -8.95 -3.99
N LYS A 85 12.21 -8.35 -3.78
CA LYS A 85 13.28 -9.04 -3.08
C LYS A 85 12.99 -9.24 -1.60
N ASP A 86 12.19 -8.37 -1.02
CA ASP A 86 11.82 -8.47 0.38
C ASP A 86 10.51 -9.23 0.56
N GLU A 87 9.91 -9.69 -0.53
CA GLU A 87 8.69 -10.48 -0.51
C GLU A 87 7.57 -9.80 0.26
N LEU A 88 7.37 -8.53 -0.02
CA LEU A 88 6.35 -7.76 0.69
C LEU A 88 4.95 -8.28 0.41
N VAL A 89 4.13 -8.26 1.44
CA VAL A 89 2.72 -8.63 1.35
C VAL A 89 1.91 -7.53 1.99
N VAL A 90 0.87 -7.08 1.30
CA VAL A 90 -0.02 -6.03 1.81
C VAL A 90 -1.40 -6.64 2.03
N GLU A 91 -1.78 -6.74 3.29
CA GLU A 91 -3.10 -7.26 3.68
C GLU A 91 -3.91 -6.12 4.27
N TRP A 92 -5.03 -5.83 3.63
CA TRP A 92 -5.86 -4.70 4.02
C TRP A 92 -6.95 -5.14 4.98
N HIS A 93 -7.23 -4.29 5.97
CA HIS A 93 -8.28 -4.51 6.96
C HIS A 93 -9.16 -3.26 6.98
N ARG A 94 -10.44 -3.44 6.72
CA ARG A 94 -11.35 -2.31 6.63
C ARG A 94 -11.92 -1.93 7.98
N ALA A 95 -12.22 -0.64 8.12
CA ALA A 95 -12.67 -0.10 9.40
C ALA A 95 -13.97 -0.73 9.88
N ASP A 96 -14.80 -1.25 8.97
CA ASP A 96 -16.05 -1.90 9.34
C ASP A 96 -15.86 -3.35 9.83
N GLY A 97 -14.61 -3.79 9.93
CA GLY A 97 -14.29 -5.12 10.40
C GLY A 97 -14.18 -6.18 9.32
N THR A 98 -14.50 -5.83 8.08
CA THR A 98 -14.36 -6.80 6.99
C THR A 98 -12.92 -6.82 6.50
N ARG A 99 -12.57 -7.93 5.85
CA ARG A 99 -11.24 -8.10 5.29
C ARG A 99 -11.18 -7.42 3.92
N GLY A 100 -10.11 -6.66 3.71
CA GLY A 100 -9.87 -6.06 2.41
C GLY A 100 -9.13 -7.00 1.48
N SER A 101 -8.60 -6.44 0.40
CA SER A 101 -7.85 -7.22 -0.57
C SER A 101 -6.45 -7.52 -0.06
N VAL A 102 -5.73 -8.36 -0.79
CA VAL A 102 -4.35 -8.72 -0.47
C VAL A 102 -3.54 -8.59 -1.75
N GLN A 103 -2.41 -7.88 -1.65
CA GLN A 103 -1.50 -7.76 -2.77
C GLN A 103 -0.20 -8.46 -2.41
N ARG A 104 0.29 -9.26 -3.33
CA ARG A 104 1.58 -9.93 -3.20
C ARG A 104 2.15 -10.10 -4.59
N ASN A 105 3.46 -10.26 -4.67
CA ASN A 105 4.07 -10.47 -5.97
C ASN A 105 3.70 -11.86 -6.48
N GLU A 106 3.18 -11.93 -7.68
CA GLU A 106 2.72 -13.19 -8.24
C GLU A 106 3.85 -14.18 -8.46
N GLU A 107 5.06 -13.69 -8.65
CA GLU A 107 6.21 -14.56 -8.80
C GLU A 107 6.55 -15.27 -7.50
N GLN A 108 6.05 -14.77 -6.39
CA GLN A 108 6.22 -15.39 -5.08
C GLN A 108 5.13 -16.40 -4.77
N ALA A 109 4.14 -16.49 -5.64
CA ALA A 109 3.06 -17.44 -5.43
C ALA A 109 3.61 -18.85 -5.47
N PRO A 110 2.97 -19.77 -4.75
CA PRO A 110 3.43 -21.15 -4.76
C PRO A 110 3.57 -21.69 -6.19
N ALA A 111 4.60 -22.46 -6.41
CA ALA A 111 4.85 -22.98 -7.73
C ALA A 111 3.73 -23.90 -8.23
N ASP A 112 2.96 -24.40 -7.32
CA ASP A 112 1.84 -25.25 -7.67
C ASP A 112 0.63 -24.47 -8.15
N GLN A 113 0.73 -23.17 -8.17
CA GLN A 113 -0.30 -22.36 -8.76
C GLN A 113 -0.48 -22.81 -10.16
N PRO A 114 -1.58 -23.37 -10.49
CA PRO A 114 -1.76 -23.76 -11.87
C PRO A 114 -1.81 -22.53 -12.69
N GLN A 115 -1.32 -22.45 -13.28
CA GLN A 115 -1.45 -21.53 -13.81
C GLN A 115 -2.14 -21.38 -14.51
N SER A 116 -2.32 -21.65 -14.06
CA SER A 116 -2.68 -21.70 -14.38
C SER A 116 -2.50 -21.39 -14.57
#